data_4429cba2831128e418948dbfcf5a1a8a
#
_entry.id   4429cba2831128e418948dbfcf5a1a8a
#
_cell.length_a   1.000
_cell.length_b   1.000
_cell.length_c   1.000
_cell.angle_alpha   90.00
_cell.angle_beta   90.00
_cell.angle_gamma   90.00
#
_symmetry.space_group_name_H-M   'P 1'
#
loop_
_entity.id
_entity.type
_entity.pdbx_description
1 polymer ?
#
loop_
_entity_poly.entity_id
_entity_poly.type
_entity_poly.pdbx_seq_one_letter_code
_entity_poly.pdbx_strand_id
1 'polypeptide(L)'
;MDQATDHTPHAGRYHVLAAICLAALVLPLSFTGGAVATPAIGKAFGAEPSSLTWITNAFMLSFGSLLMAAGTLSDIYGRKRLFTLGLALFVIVSILLASVYSIVWLDALRAVQGVAAAAALASGSAALAQEFEDQARTRAFSLLGTTFGLGLAFGPMVSGMLIEQFGWRSIFVSTAALAAISLLAALSRMRESFNPEAPKLDLPGVLAFSSMLALFTTAIILGPQAGWRSPLILGLFGGAALGLLTFVTIELRARQPMLELSLLKYPRFVGVQILPIGTCYCYIVLIVLLPFRLIGVEGIAPMHCGLIMLALSAPMLVVPLLAAWLTRWVSAGVLSAAGFLVAAAGLYLLAHAAIGDYQQLVLAMLVIGIGTGFPWGLMDGLAVSVIPKEQAGMAAGIFNTTRVAGVGVALAITIALLTALVGNSLGRVLPAGDYSELAQRLVMSDLGQVQGVDPMLLQAAYLDGFGTLVLVLIGFTVLSAGAAFFLLGQDEQARHAKAPHSSLPASDSVRG
;
A
#
# COMPACT_ATOMS: atom_id res chain seq x y z
N MET A 1 0.08 48.43 19.57
CA MET A 1 1.32 47.64 19.70
C MET A 1 1.19 46.48 18.72
N ASP A 2 1.70 46.74 17.51
CA ASP A 2 1.72 45.78 16.42
C ASP A 2 2.70 44.65 16.74
N GLN A 3 2.17 43.44 16.88
CA GLN A 3 2.98 42.23 16.79
C GLN A 3 3.23 41.98 15.30
N ALA A 4 4.34 42.53 14.77
CA ALA A 4 4.88 42.14 13.50
C ALA A 4 5.20 40.62 13.57
N THR A 5 4.41 39.82 12.89
CA THR A 5 4.70 38.41 12.65
C THR A 5 5.95 38.32 11.77
N ASP A 6 7.03 37.91 12.39
CA ASP A 6 8.33 37.70 11.76
C ASP A 6 8.25 36.58 10.73
N HIS A 7 7.93 36.92 9.49
CA HIS A 7 7.90 36.01 8.34
C HIS A 7 9.30 35.77 7.76
N THR A 8 10.27 35.45 8.61
CA THR A 8 11.53 34.94 8.09
C THR A 8 11.29 33.54 7.50
N PRO A 9 11.57 33.31 6.21
CA PRO A 9 11.41 31.98 5.63
C PRO A 9 12.40 31.05 6.30
N HIS A 10 11.91 30.21 7.18
CA HIS A 10 12.74 29.27 7.93
C HIS A 10 13.42 28.31 6.98
N ALA A 11 14.72 28.48 6.75
CA ALA A 11 15.57 27.51 6.04
C ALA A 11 15.44 26.09 6.61
N GLY A 12 14.93 25.94 7.84
CA GLY A 12 14.68 24.67 8.52
C GLY A 12 13.53 23.84 7.95
N ARG A 13 12.48 24.45 7.36
CA ARG A 13 11.28 23.70 6.89
C ARG A 13 11.57 22.70 5.78
N TYR A 14 12.52 23.01 4.88
CA TYR A 14 12.92 22.09 3.81
C TYR A 14 13.74 20.90 4.33
N HIS A 15 14.48 21.06 5.43
CA HIS A 15 15.18 19.95 6.08
C HIS A 15 14.18 19.02 6.78
N VAL A 16 13.12 19.57 7.38
CA VAL A 16 12.02 18.78 7.94
C VAL A 16 11.31 18.01 6.83
N LEU A 17 10.99 18.66 5.72
CA LEU A 17 10.42 18.02 4.54
C LEU A 17 11.31 16.87 4.04
N ALA A 18 12.62 17.10 3.90
CA ALA A 18 13.57 16.08 3.46
C ALA A 18 13.63 14.88 4.42
N ALA A 19 13.63 15.11 5.74
CA ALA A 19 13.61 14.05 6.73
C ALA A 19 12.34 13.20 6.62
N ILE A 20 11.17 13.84 6.49
CA ILE A 20 9.88 13.14 6.39
C ILE A 20 9.78 12.40 5.03
N CYS A 21 10.24 13.00 3.94
CA CYS A 21 10.30 12.34 2.63
C CYS A 21 11.24 11.12 2.67
N LEU A 22 12.38 11.22 3.35
CA LEU A 22 13.29 10.08 3.51
C LEU A 22 12.62 8.94 4.31
N ALA A 23 11.90 9.25 5.38
CA ALA A 23 11.11 8.27 6.09
C ALA A 23 10.05 7.63 5.16
N ALA A 24 9.32 8.44 4.40
CA ALA A 24 8.32 7.97 3.44
C ALA A 24 8.89 7.09 2.33
N LEU A 25 10.16 7.24 1.97
CA LEU A 25 10.89 6.36 1.07
C LEU A 25 11.21 5.01 1.71
N VAL A 26 11.65 5.03 2.97
CA VAL A 26 12.12 3.83 3.70
C VAL A 26 10.99 2.84 3.95
N LEU A 27 9.77 3.31 4.24
CA LEU A 27 8.66 2.43 4.59
C LEU A 27 8.27 1.48 3.44
N PRO A 28 8.03 1.94 2.20
CA PRO A 28 7.80 1.05 1.07
C PRO A 28 9.02 0.21 0.69
N LEU A 29 10.25 0.73 0.83
CA LEU A 29 11.46 -0.07 0.63
C LEU A 29 11.53 -1.27 1.58
N SER A 30 11.17 -1.08 2.85
CA SER A 30 11.11 -2.17 3.83
C SER A 30 10.02 -3.20 3.49
N PHE A 31 8.87 -2.76 2.97
CA PHE A 31 7.80 -3.64 2.54
C PHE A 31 8.21 -4.47 1.32
N THR A 32 8.62 -3.81 0.23
CA THR A 32 9.01 -4.46 -1.02
C THR A 32 10.26 -5.33 -0.84
N GLY A 33 11.19 -4.87 0.01
CA GLY A 33 12.39 -5.63 0.36
C GLY A 33 12.06 -6.93 1.09
N GLY A 34 11.11 -6.89 2.03
CA GLY A 34 10.61 -8.09 2.70
C GLY A 34 10.00 -9.09 1.72
N ALA A 35 9.20 -8.61 0.76
CA ALA A 35 8.60 -9.44 -0.27
C ALA A 35 9.64 -10.12 -1.17
N VAL A 36 10.62 -9.35 -1.68
CA VAL A 36 11.71 -9.89 -2.52
C VAL A 36 12.62 -10.85 -1.76
N ALA A 37 12.81 -10.63 -0.45
CA ALA A 37 13.63 -11.49 0.40
C ALA A 37 12.94 -12.79 0.82
N THR A 38 11.62 -12.89 0.71
CA THR A 38 10.84 -14.05 1.20
C THR A 38 11.38 -15.38 0.72
N PRO A 39 11.73 -15.60 -0.57
CA PRO A 39 12.29 -16.87 -1.02
C PRO A 39 13.65 -17.19 -0.37
N ALA A 40 14.51 -16.19 -0.20
CA ALA A 40 15.83 -16.35 0.42
C ALA A 40 15.71 -16.63 1.92
N ILE A 41 14.75 -15.99 2.60
CA ILE A 41 14.44 -16.23 4.03
C ILE A 41 13.89 -17.65 4.20
N GLY A 42 12.97 -18.08 3.31
CA GLY A 42 12.43 -19.44 3.32
C GLY A 42 13.51 -20.51 3.25
N LYS A 43 14.46 -20.35 2.33
CA LYS A 43 15.62 -21.25 2.22
C LYS A 43 16.51 -21.23 3.47
N ALA A 44 16.73 -20.05 4.05
CA ALA A 44 17.63 -19.89 5.20
C ALA A 44 17.08 -20.52 6.49
N PHE A 45 15.75 -20.50 6.68
CA PHE A 45 15.10 -21.02 7.89
C PHE A 45 14.41 -22.37 7.72
N GLY A 46 14.25 -22.87 6.48
CA GLY A 46 13.41 -24.04 6.21
C GLY A 46 11.98 -23.82 6.68
N ALA A 47 11.47 -22.60 6.52
CA ALA A 47 10.19 -22.17 7.12
C ALA A 47 9.01 -22.68 6.34
N GLU A 48 7.90 -22.95 7.05
CA GLU A 48 6.63 -23.30 6.42
C GLU A 48 6.07 -22.13 5.59
N PRO A 49 5.39 -22.43 4.47
CA PRO A 49 4.82 -21.39 3.58
C PRO A 49 3.88 -20.40 4.26
N SER A 50 3.09 -20.84 5.23
CA SER A 50 2.20 -19.97 6.02
C SER A 50 2.99 -18.91 6.80
N SER A 51 4.12 -19.30 7.40
CA SER A 51 5.01 -18.37 8.11
C SER A 51 5.61 -17.35 7.14
N LEU A 52 6.01 -17.77 5.94
CA LEU A 52 6.55 -16.85 4.92
C LEU A 52 5.56 -15.75 4.50
N THR A 53 4.27 -16.07 4.50
CA THR A 53 3.21 -15.09 4.21
C THR A 53 3.15 -13.98 5.27
N TRP A 54 3.53 -14.29 6.52
CA TRP A 54 3.51 -13.32 7.60
C TRP A 54 4.64 -12.28 7.51
N ILE A 55 5.71 -12.54 6.78
CA ILE A 55 6.81 -11.56 6.58
C ILE A 55 6.28 -10.22 6.06
N THR A 56 5.35 -10.23 5.13
CA THR A 56 4.74 -9.04 4.57
C THR A 56 3.44 -8.64 5.28
N ASN A 57 2.59 -9.62 5.62
CA ASN A 57 1.28 -9.34 6.20
C ASN A 57 1.36 -8.82 7.63
N ALA A 58 2.28 -9.33 8.47
CA ALA A 58 2.44 -8.83 9.84
C ALA A 58 2.79 -7.33 9.86
N PHE A 59 3.70 -6.91 8.96
CA PHE A 59 4.06 -5.51 8.81
C PHE A 59 2.87 -4.66 8.32
N MET A 60 2.19 -5.08 7.25
CA MET A 60 1.09 -4.31 6.68
C MET A 60 -0.14 -4.25 7.58
N LEU A 61 -0.43 -5.35 8.28
CA LEU A 61 -1.54 -5.43 9.22
C LEU A 61 -1.36 -4.44 10.38
N SER A 62 -0.22 -4.45 11.04
CA SER A 62 0.06 -3.54 12.16
C SER A 62 0.23 -2.08 11.68
N PHE A 63 0.86 -1.86 10.53
CA PHE A 63 0.99 -0.55 9.92
C PHE A 63 -0.40 0.06 9.63
N GLY A 64 -1.26 -0.67 8.91
CA GLY A 64 -2.57 -0.17 8.49
C GLY A 64 -3.55 0.01 9.65
N SER A 65 -3.60 -0.97 10.58
CA SER A 65 -4.54 -0.93 11.70
C SER A 65 -4.25 0.17 12.72
N LEU A 66 -2.99 0.57 12.88
CA LEU A 66 -2.58 1.56 13.87
C LEU A 66 -2.31 2.96 13.30
N LEU A 67 -2.43 3.14 11.98
CA LEU A 67 -2.09 4.41 11.33
C LEU A 67 -2.92 5.59 11.84
N MET A 68 -4.25 5.40 11.99
CA MET A 68 -5.13 6.45 12.53
C MET A 68 -4.89 6.71 14.01
N ALA A 69 -4.71 5.65 14.80
CA ALA A 69 -4.36 5.77 16.22
C ALA A 69 -3.04 6.55 16.41
N ALA A 70 -2.05 6.28 15.58
CA ALA A 70 -0.77 7.00 15.58
C ALA A 70 -0.97 8.49 15.22
N GLY A 71 -1.88 8.81 14.31
CA GLY A 71 -2.25 10.20 14.00
C GLY A 71 -2.78 10.93 15.22
N THR A 72 -3.77 10.36 15.91
CA THR A 72 -4.34 10.93 17.14
C THR A 72 -3.30 11.05 18.27
N LEU A 73 -2.46 10.01 18.45
CA LEU A 73 -1.38 10.06 19.43
C LEU A 73 -0.36 11.18 19.12
N SER A 74 -0.09 11.41 17.83
CA SER A 74 0.80 12.47 17.37
C SER A 74 0.26 13.85 17.73
N ASP A 75 -1.03 14.05 17.57
CA ASP A 75 -1.69 15.32 17.91
C ASP A 75 -1.74 15.57 19.43
N ILE A 76 -1.89 14.52 20.24
CA ILE A 76 -1.94 14.61 21.72
C ILE A 76 -0.54 14.77 22.33
N TYR A 77 0.42 13.91 21.96
CA TYR A 77 1.72 13.82 22.65
C TYR A 77 2.85 14.58 21.97
N GLY A 78 2.61 15.08 20.76
CA GLY A 78 3.59 15.85 20.00
C GLY A 78 4.07 15.10 18.75
N ARG A 79 4.07 15.83 17.65
CA ARG A 79 4.37 15.31 16.31
C ARG A 79 5.82 14.93 16.14
N LYS A 80 6.74 15.77 16.63
CA LYS A 80 8.18 15.46 16.62
C LYS A 80 8.48 14.24 17.49
N ARG A 81 7.93 14.21 18.72
CA ARG A 81 8.17 13.10 19.64
C ARG A 81 7.75 11.77 19.02
N LEU A 82 6.53 11.69 18.52
CA LEU A 82 6.03 10.44 17.95
C LEU A 82 6.78 10.05 16.67
N PHE A 83 7.13 11.02 15.82
CA PHE A 83 7.94 10.79 14.61
C PHE A 83 9.31 10.20 14.94
N THR A 84 10.02 10.83 15.88
CA THR A 84 11.36 10.38 16.27
C THR A 84 11.35 9.06 17.04
N LEU A 85 10.36 8.83 17.89
CA LEU A 85 10.16 7.53 18.58
C LEU A 85 9.82 6.42 17.57
N GLY A 86 8.95 6.71 16.60
CA GLY A 86 8.61 5.78 15.51
C GLY A 86 9.85 5.40 14.70
N LEU A 87 10.65 6.37 14.27
CA LEU A 87 11.89 6.11 13.53
C LEU A 87 12.93 5.39 14.39
N ALA A 88 13.10 5.75 15.66
CA ALA A 88 14.03 5.06 16.55
C ALA A 88 13.64 3.60 16.74
N LEU A 89 12.35 3.33 16.98
CA LEU A 89 11.83 1.96 17.06
C LEU A 89 12.04 1.21 15.75
N PHE A 90 11.77 1.87 14.59
CA PHE A 90 12.00 1.28 13.27
C PHE A 90 13.46 0.89 13.06
N VAL A 91 14.42 1.75 13.43
CA VAL A 91 15.87 1.48 13.36
C VAL A 91 16.24 0.28 14.22
N ILE A 92 15.84 0.30 15.49
CA ILE A 92 16.15 -0.78 16.44
C ILE A 92 15.60 -2.12 15.93
N VAL A 93 14.33 -2.15 15.54
CA VAL A 93 13.69 -3.37 15.05
C VAL A 93 14.31 -3.85 13.73
N SER A 94 14.70 -2.94 12.84
CA SER A 94 15.38 -3.31 11.60
C SER A 94 16.76 -3.95 11.85
N ILE A 95 17.51 -3.47 12.84
CA ILE A 95 18.77 -4.09 13.26
C ILE A 95 18.53 -5.48 13.87
N LEU A 96 17.49 -5.62 14.71
CA LEU A 96 17.12 -6.91 15.28
C LEU A 96 16.70 -7.90 14.17
N LEU A 97 15.94 -7.46 13.16
CA LEU A 97 15.55 -8.28 12.01
C LEU A 97 16.76 -8.79 11.22
N ALA A 98 17.82 -7.99 11.11
CA ALA A 98 19.06 -8.43 10.48
C ALA A 98 19.81 -9.50 11.28
N SER A 99 19.55 -9.60 12.58
CA SER A 99 20.25 -10.50 13.52
C SER A 99 19.44 -11.75 13.89
N VAL A 100 18.21 -11.89 13.41
CA VAL A 100 17.29 -12.95 13.82
C VAL A 100 17.65 -14.31 13.20
N TYR A 101 17.37 -15.39 13.96
CA TYR A 101 17.62 -16.79 13.57
C TYR A 101 16.36 -17.66 13.59
N SER A 102 15.18 -17.08 13.75
CA SER A 102 13.90 -17.79 13.77
C SER A 102 12.85 -17.00 13.00
N ILE A 103 12.04 -17.70 12.19
CA ILE A 103 10.94 -17.09 11.42
C ILE A 103 9.88 -16.48 12.32
N VAL A 104 9.56 -17.11 13.45
CA VAL A 104 8.56 -16.61 14.41
C VAL A 104 8.98 -15.25 14.98
N TRP A 105 10.27 -15.10 15.35
CA TRP A 105 10.80 -13.83 15.82
C TRP A 105 10.86 -12.79 14.70
N LEU A 106 11.15 -13.23 13.46
CA LEU A 106 11.13 -12.36 12.30
C LEU A 106 9.74 -11.77 12.08
N ASP A 107 8.68 -12.61 12.09
CA ASP A 107 7.30 -12.18 11.91
C ASP A 107 6.83 -11.26 13.05
N ALA A 108 7.16 -11.57 14.29
CA ALA A 108 6.87 -10.72 15.43
C ALA A 108 7.54 -9.34 15.31
N LEU A 109 8.82 -9.32 14.95
CA LEU A 109 9.55 -8.06 14.72
C LEU A 109 8.99 -7.28 13.52
N ARG A 110 8.52 -7.96 12.47
CA ARG A 110 7.83 -7.32 11.35
C ARG A 110 6.54 -6.63 11.79
N ALA A 111 5.77 -7.24 12.69
CA ALA A 111 4.60 -6.58 13.27
C ALA A 111 5.00 -5.32 14.06
N VAL A 112 6.03 -5.39 14.90
CA VAL A 112 6.54 -4.21 15.65
C VAL A 112 7.09 -3.13 14.69
N GLN A 113 7.76 -3.53 13.61
CA GLN A 113 8.22 -2.60 12.58
C GLN A 113 7.07 -1.87 11.89
N GLY A 114 5.91 -2.53 11.67
CA GLY A 114 4.70 -1.91 11.16
C GLY A 114 4.12 -0.86 12.12
N VAL A 115 4.11 -1.12 13.43
CA VAL A 115 3.74 -0.12 14.45
C VAL A 115 4.65 1.12 14.36
N ALA A 116 5.96 0.91 14.26
CA ALA A 116 6.94 1.97 14.09
C ALA A 116 6.71 2.80 12.82
N ALA A 117 6.38 2.12 11.72
CA ALA A 117 6.03 2.73 10.45
C ALA A 117 4.76 3.60 10.53
N ALA A 118 3.73 3.12 11.23
CA ALA A 118 2.49 3.87 11.47
C ALA A 118 2.76 5.17 12.25
N ALA A 119 3.54 5.06 13.33
CA ALA A 119 3.93 6.21 14.12
C ALA A 119 4.71 7.24 13.28
N ALA A 120 5.70 6.81 12.49
CA ALA A 120 6.51 7.69 11.66
C ALA A 120 5.70 8.35 10.55
N LEU A 121 4.88 7.59 9.78
CA LEU A 121 4.14 8.17 8.65
C LEU A 121 3.04 9.13 9.12
N ALA A 122 2.25 8.74 10.11
CA ALA A 122 1.15 9.57 10.60
C ALA A 122 1.66 10.89 11.19
N SER A 123 2.66 10.82 12.10
CA SER A 123 3.21 12.02 12.73
C SER A 123 4.01 12.89 11.76
N GLY A 124 4.73 12.29 10.79
CA GLY A 124 5.41 13.01 9.72
C GLY A 124 4.42 13.77 8.84
N SER A 125 3.35 13.14 8.40
CA SER A 125 2.28 13.78 7.62
C SER A 125 1.61 14.91 8.39
N ALA A 126 1.32 14.72 9.69
CA ALA A 126 0.73 15.75 10.55
C ALA A 126 1.67 16.94 10.74
N ALA A 127 2.97 16.70 10.88
CA ALA A 127 3.98 17.76 10.96
C ALA A 127 4.09 18.57 9.66
N LEU A 128 4.09 17.91 8.49
CA LEU A 128 4.07 18.60 7.20
C LEU A 128 2.83 19.47 7.03
N ALA A 129 1.68 19.01 7.49
CA ALA A 129 0.44 19.76 7.41
C ALA A 129 0.50 21.07 8.19
N GLN A 130 1.32 21.15 9.22
CA GLN A 130 1.50 22.35 10.04
C GLN A 130 2.64 23.26 9.56
N GLU A 131 3.73 22.68 9.05
CA GLU A 131 4.90 23.46 8.57
C GLU A 131 4.66 24.20 7.25
N PHE A 132 3.68 23.76 6.46
CA PHE A 132 3.38 24.30 5.15
C PHE A 132 1.91 24.69 5.03
N GLU A 133 1.66 25.86 4.40
CA GLU A 133 0.33 26.40 4.15
C GLU A 133 0.01 26.42 2.66
N ASP A 134 -1.27 26.47 2.32
CA ASP A 134 -1.82 26.65 0.97
C ASP A 134 -1.14 25.80 -0.12
N GLN A 135 -0.61 26.45 -1.15
CA GLN A 135 0.06 25.80 -2.27
C GLN A 135 1.36 25.10 -1.87
N ALA A 136 2.09 25.62 -0.87
CA ALA A 136 3.31 24.99 -0.38
C ALA A 136 3.00 23.67 0.31
N ARG A 137 1.88 23.57 1.03
CA ARG A 137 1.35 22.34 1.64
C ARG A 137 1.06 21.29 0.57
N THR A 138 0.32 21.66 -0.48
CA THR A 138 0.02 20.76 -1.59
C THR A 138 1.30 20.21 -2.22
N ARG A 139 2.32 21.06 -2.46
CA ARG A 139 3.61 20.63 -3.01
C ARG A 139 4.38 19.70 -2.07
N ALA A 140 4.37 19.96 -0.76
CA ALA A 140 5.02 19.13 0.24
C ALA A 140 4.39 17.72 0.29
N PHE A 141 3.06 17.63 0.27
CA PHE A 141 2.35 16.35 0.21
C PHE A 141 2.53 15.62 -1.12
N SER A 142 2.58 16.33 -2.25
CA SER A 142 2.91 15.75 -3.55
C SER A 142 4.32 15.14 -3.55
N LEU A 143 5.29 15.83 -2.93
CA LEU A 143 6.66 15.30 -2.80
C LEU A 143 6.69 14.08 -1.87
N LEU A 144 5.94 14.11 -0.76
CA LEU A 144 5.79 12.96 0.14
C LEU A 144 5.24 11.74 -0.59
N GLY A 145 4.15 11.90 -1.35
CA GLY A 145 3.54 10.84 -2.16
C GLY A 145 4.50 10.33 -3.25
N THR A 146 5.25 11.23 -3.89
CA THR A 146 6.26 10.87 -4.89
C THR A 146 7.38 10.04 -4.27
N THR A 147 7.92 10.43 -3.11
CA THR A 147 8.98 9.66 -2.43
C THR A 147 8.49 8.30 -1.94
N PHE A 148 7.25 8.21 -1.47
CA PHE A 148 6.62 6.93 -1.14
C PHE A 148 6.51 6.04 -2.40
N GLY A 149 6.06 6.60 -3.52
CA GLY A 149 6.02 5.92 -4.82
C GLY A 149 7.40 5.47 -5.31
N LEU A 150 8.44 6.29 -5.13
CA LEU A 150 9.83 5.91 -5.44
C LEU A 150 10.29 4.70 -4.64
N GLY A 151 9.95 4.64 -3.35
CA GLY A 151 10.25 3.48 -2.51
C GLY A 151 9.59 2.20 -3.00
N LEU A 152 8.33 2.27 -3.43
CA LEU A 152 7.64 1.13 -4.06
C LEU A 152 8.26 0.77 -5.42
N ALA A 153 8.59 1.78 -6.24
CA ALA A 153 9.08 1.60 -7.59
C ALA A 153 10.47 0.95 -7.63
N PHE A 154 11.41 1.48 -6.87
CA PHE A 154 12.80 1.02 -6.88
C PHE A 154 13.09 -0.05 -5.82
N GLY A 155 12.16 -0.29 -4.90
CA GLY A 155 12.32 -1.25 -3.83
C GLY A 155 12.73 -2.64 -4.30
N PRO A 156 12.03 -3.27 -5.24
CA PRO A 156 12.39 -4.59 -5.73
C PRO A 156 13.79 -4.64 -6.35
N MET A 157 14.16 -3.63 -7.15
CA MET A 157 15.48 -3.56 -7.78
C MET A 157 16.61 -3.43 -6.74
N VAL A 158 16.47 -2.45 -5.83
CA VAL A 158 17.48 -2.23 -4.77
C VAL A 158 17.59 -3.46 -3.87
N SER A 159 16.46 -4.07 -3.53
CA SER A 159 16.44 -5.27 -2.71
C SER A 159 17.07 -6.47 -3.42
N GLY A 160 16.79 -6.65 -4.71
CA GLY A 160 17.41 -7.70 -5.53
C GLY A 160 18.93 -7.59 -5.54
N MET A 161 19.46 -6.38 -5.78
CA MET A 161 20.91 -6.12 -5.75
C MET A 161 21.54 -6.41 -4.36
N LEU A 162 20.87 -5.95 -3.30
CA LEU A 162 21.34 -6.15 -1.92
C LEU A 162 21.34 -7.63 -1.54
N ILE A 163 20.31 -8.39 -1.93
CA ILE A 163 20.22 -9.83 -1.63
C ILE A 163 21.35 -10.60 -2.32
N GLU A 164 21.61 -10.30 -3.59
CA GLU A 164 22.60 -11.01 -4.38
C GLU A 164 24.02 -10.76 -3.88
N GLN A 165 24.35 -9.52 -3.48
CA GLN A 165 25.69 -9.14 -3.05
C GLN A 165 25.97 -9.39 -1.57
N PHE A 166 24.99 -9.15 -0.70
CA PHE A 166 25.18 -9.13 0.75
C PHE A 166 24.21 -10.05 1.51
N GLY A 167 23.32 -10.77 0.79
CA GLY A 167 22.29 -11.61 1.39
C GLY A 167 21.07 -10.83 1.88
N TRP A 168 20.00 -11.55 2.21
CA TRP A 168 18.69 -10.98 2.57
C TRP A 168 18.69 -10.06 3.81
N ARG A 169 19.64 -10.26 4.74
CA ARG A 169 19.79 -9.44 5.95
C ARG A 169 20.15 -7.99 5.63
N SER A 170 20.84 -7.75 4.53
CA SER A 170 21.27 -6.41 4.09
C SER A 170 20.11 -5.46 3.82
N ILE A 171 18.92 -5.96 3.49
CA ILE A 171 17.71 -5.16 3.31
C ILE A 171 17.33 -4.44 4.61
N PHE A 172 17.36 -5.17 5.72
CA PHE A 172 17.02 -4.60 7.03
C PHE A 172 18.10 -3.64 7.52
N VAL A 173 19.37 -3.93 7.25
CA VAL A 173 20.48 -3.02 7.58
C VAL A 173 20.38 -1.73 6.77
N SER A 174 20.09 -1.79 5.48
CA SER A 174 19.99 -0.62 4.61
C SER A 174 18.79 0.27 4.98
N THR A 175 17.64 -0.33 5.28
CA THR A 175 16.46 0.41 5.74
C THR A 175 16.67 1.02 7.13
N ALA A 176 17.40 0.33 8.03
CA ALA A 176 17.83 0.88 9.31
C ALA A 176 18.74 2.11 9.14
N ALA A 177 19.73 2.04 8.23
CA ALA A 177 20.65 3.15 7.96
C ALA A 177 19.90 4.38 7.41
N LEU A 178 19.02 4.20 6.44
CA LEU A 178 18.22 5.29 5.88
C LEU A 178 17.26 5.90 6.92
N ALA A 179 16.60 5.06 7.73
CA ALA A 179 15.75 5.52 8.83
C ALA A 179 16.55 6.28 9.89
N ALA A 180 17.78 5.86 10.21
CA ALA A 180 18.66 6.55 11.12
C ALA A 180 19.07 7.95 10.60
N ILE A 181 19.35 8.09 9.30
CA ILE A 181 19.60 9.39 8.68
C ILE A 181 18.38 10.31 8.82
N SER A 182 17.18 9.79 8.53
CA SER A 182 15.93 10.53 8.72
C SER A 182 15.73 10.94 10.19
N LEU A 183 15.98 10.04 11.13
CA LEU A 183 15.89 10.28 12.57
C LEU A 183 16.84 11.41 13.02
N LEU A 184 18.10 11.36 12.62
CA LEU A 184 19.09 12.38 12.96
C LEU A 184 18.72 13.75 12.39
N ALA A 185 18.23 13.79 11.15
CA ALA A 185 17.74 15.01 10.51
C ALA A 185 16.52 15.58 11.26
N ALA A 186 15.57 14.72 11.67
CA ALA A 186 14.39 15.13 12.43
C ALA A 186 14.75 15.65 13.83
N LEU A 187 15.61 14.95 14.56
CA LEU A 187 16.07 15.37 15.90
C LEU A 187 16.68 16.76 15.89
N SER A 188 17.49 17.05 14.84
CA SER A 188 18.24 18.32 14.76
C SER A 188 17.40 19.51 14.27
N ARG A 189 16.38 19.28 13.43
CA ARG A 189 15.70 20.36 12.69
C ARG A 189 14.20 20.48 12.92
N MET A 190 13.54 19.41 13.34
CA MET A 190 12.10 19.40 13.56
C MET A 190 11.78 20.10 14.89
N ARG A 191 10.76 20.96 14.90
CA ARG A 191 10.23 21.60 16.11
C ARG A 191 9.08 20.77 16.66
N GLU A 192 8.90 20.81 17.99
CA GLU A 192 7.74 20.15 18.59
C GLU A 192 6.46 20.92 18.30
N SER A 193 5.42 20.19 18.01
CA SER A 193 4.09 20.73 17.79
C SER A 193 3.03 19.71 18.22
N PHE A 194 1.95 20.18 18.77
CA PHE A 194 0.81 19.38 19.21
C PHE A 194 -0.48 20.17 18.95
N ASN A 195 -1.60 19.49 18.98
CA ASN A 195 -2.91 20.13 18.88
C ASN A 195 -3.54 20.19 20.26
N PRO A 196 -3.73 21.38 20.85
CA PRO A 196 -4.35 21.51 22.19
C PRO A 196 -5.80 21.01 22.23
N GLU A 197 -6.50 21.00 21.08
CA GLU A 197 -7.86 20.55 20.93
C GLU A 197 -7.96 19.13 20.36
N ALA A 198 -6.86 18.36 20.39
CA ALA A 198 -6.83 17.00 19.87
C ALA A 198 -7.91 16.12 20.49
N PRO A 199 -8.66 15.35 19.70
CA PRO A 199 -9.64 14.42 20.23
C PRO A 199 -8.95 13.35 21.06
N LYS A 200 -9.66 12.82 22.07
CA LYS A 200 -9.16 11.69 22.85
C LYS A 200 -9.03 10.45 21.98
N LEU A 201 -8.01 9.64 22.24
CA LEU A 201 -7.84 8.38 21.54
C LEU A 201 -9.02 7.45 21.81
N ASP A 202 -9.70 7.02 20.76
CA ASP A 202 -10.71 5.95 20.82
C ASP A 202 -10.04 4.58 20.89
N LEU A 203 -9.52 4.26 22.10
CA LEU A 203 -8.86 2.98 22.32
C LEU A 203 -9.77 1.76 22.06
N PRO A 204 -11.06 1.75 22.43
CA PRO A 204 -11.98 0.67 22.07
C PRO A 204 -12.14 0.49 20.56
N GLY A 205 -12.30 1.57 19.80
CA GLY A 205 -12.39 1.53 18.33
C GLY A 205 -11.11 0.99 17.71
N VAL A 206 -9.94 1.47 18.14
CA VAL A 206 -8.62 0.97 17.68
C VAL A 206 -8.48 -0.53 17.93
N LEU A 207 -8.78 -1.00 19.15
CA LEU A 207 -8.67 -2.42 19.49
C LEU A 207 -9.66 -3.29 18.71
N ALA A 208 -10.89 -2.84 18.57
CA ALA A 208 -11.91 -3.57 17.81
C ALA A 208 -11.53 -3.68 16.32
N PHE A 209 -11.08 -2.57 15.70
CA PHE A 209 -10.63 -2.56 14.30
C PHE A 209 -9.40 -3.43 14.08
N SER A 210 -8.37 -3.28 14.93
CA SER A 210 -7.13 -4.06 14.80
C SER A 210 -7.38 -5.55 15.01
N SER A 211 -8.21 -5.91 15.99
CA SER A 211 -8.56 -7.32 16.27
C SER A 211 -9.38 -7.92 15.13
N MET A 212 -10.38 -7.19 14.61
CA MET A 212 -11.17 -7.60 13.46
C MET A 212 -10.28 -7.88 12.24
N LEU A 213 -9.39 -6.93 11.94
CA LEU A 213 -8.50 -7.04 10.79
C LEU A 213 -7.50 -8.19 10.94
N ALA A 214 -6.96 -8.39 12.16
CA ALA A 214 -6.06 -9.49 12.48
C ALA A 214 -6.75 -10.85 12.33
N LEU A 215 -7.93 -11.03 12.91
CA LEU A 215 -8.70 -12.28 12.83
C LEU A 215 -9.08 -12.59 11.38
N PHE A 216 -9.55 -11.60 10.63
CA PHE A 216 -9.91 -11.76 9.23
C PHE A 216 -8.71 -12.17 8.37
N THR A 217 -7.59 -11.48 8.51
CA THR A 217 -6.36 -11.75 7.75
C THR A 217 -5.80 -13.13 8.10
N THR A 218 -5.80 -13.49 9.39
CA THR A 218 -5.35 -14.82 9.86
C THR A 218 -6.22 -15.92 9.29
N ALA A 219 -7.55 -15.74 9.26
CA ALA A 219 -8.47 -16.73 8.67
C ALA A 219 -8.14 -16.98 7.19
N ILE A 220 -7.84 -15.94 6.43
CA ILE A 220 -7.49 -16.04 5.01
C ILE A 220 -6.13 -16.73 4.82
N ILE A 221 -5.11 -16.38 5.62
CA ILE A 221 -3.76 -16.97 5.51
C ILE A 221 -3.78 -18.47 5.84
N LEU A 222 -4.50 -18.86 6.89
CA LEU A 222 -4.57 -20.26 7.34
C LEU A 222 -5.59 -21.09 6.57
N GLY A 223 -6.54 -20.45 5.88
CA GLY A 223 -7.63 -21.12 5.17
C GLY A 223 -7.21 -22.24 4.21
N PRO A 224 -6.18 -22.05 3.36
CA PRO A 224 -5.68 -23.08 2.45
C PRO A 224 -5.12 -24.32 3.15
N GLN A 225 -4.47 -24.17 4.32
CA GLN A 225 -3.89 -25.28 5.07
C GLN A 225 -4.90 -25.98 5.97
N ALA A 226 -5.63 -25.21 6.77
CA ALA A 226 -6.55 -25.73 7.77
C ALA A 226 -7.90 -26.17 7.18
N GLY A 227 -8.15 -25.83 5.90
CA GLY A 227 -9.43 -26.04 5.22
C GLY A 227 -10.46 -24.94 5.56
N TRP A 228 -11.09 -24.38 4.54
CA TRP A 228 -12.03 -23.26 4.66
C TRP A 228 -13.27 -23.55 5.53
N ARG A 229 -13.63 -24.83 5.72
CA ARG A 229 -14.75 -25.27 6.55
C ARG A 229 -14.33 -25.73 7.94
N SER A 230 -13.08 -25.68 8.30
CA SER A 230 -12.62 -26.09 9.63
C SER A 230 -13.20 -25.19 10.73
N PRO A 231 -13.48 -25.73 11.92
CA PRO A 231 -13.99 -24.95 13.04
C PRO A 231 -13.10 -23.77 13.40
N LEU A 232 -11.78 -23.91 13.23
CA LEU A 232 -10.81 -22.83 13.47
C LEU A 232 -11.07 -21.66 12.52
N ILE A 233 -11.15 -21.91 11.21
CA ILE A 233 -11.32 -20.86 10.20
C ILE A 233 -12.69 -20.19 10.32
N LEU A 234 -13.74 -21.01 10.54
CA LEU A 234 -15.09 -20.47 10.79
C LEU A 234 -15.14 -19.64 12.07
N GLY A 235 -14.43 -20.06 13.13
CA GLY A 235 -14.31 -19.31 14.36
C GLY A 235 -13.57 -17.97 14.18
N LEU A 236 -12.49 -17.95 13.39
CA LEU A 236 -11.75 -16.73 13.05
C LEU A 236 -12.60 -15.76 12.24
N PHE A 237 -13.34 -16.23 11.22
CA PHE A 237 -14.29 -15.39 10.48
C PHE A 237 -15.45 -14.90 11.35
N GLY A 238 -15.99 -15.77 12.22
CA GLY A 238 -17.02 -15.40 13.19
C GLY A 238 -16.52 -14.31 14.17
N GLY A 239 -15.30 -14.47 14.68
CA GLY A 239 -14.65 -13.47 15.52
C GLY A 239 -14.39 -12.15 14.78
N ALA A 240 -13.98 -12.22 13.52
CA ALA A 240 -13.79 -11.02 12.68
C ALA A 240 -15.14 -10.31 12.43
N ALA A 241 -16.21 -11.04 12.14
CA ALA A 241 -17.54 -10.47 11.96
C ALA A 241 -18.06 -9.82 13.25
N LEU A 242 -17.87 -10.48 14.40
CA LEU A 242 -18.22 -9.90 15.70
C LEU A 242 -17.38 -8.66 16.00
N GLY A 243 -16.08 -8.69 15.69
CA GLY A 243 -15.18 -7.55 15.80
C GLY A 243 -15.63 -6.37 14.93
N LEU A 244 -16.07 -6.62 13.70
CA LEU A 244 -16.64 -5.60 12.82
C LEU A 244 -17.92 -4.98 13.39
N LEU A 245 -18.84 -5.80 13.88
CA LEU A 245 -20.08 -5.33 14.52
C LEU A 245 -19.79 -4.49 15.76
N THR A 246 -18.83 -4.95 16.58
CA THR A 246 -18.36 -4.23 17.77
C THR A 246 -17.74 -2.91 17.38
N PHE A 247 -16.86 -2.88 16.39
CA PHE A 247 -16.24 -1.66 15.86
C PHE A 247 -17.28 -0.67 15.38
N VAL A 248 -18.18 -1.08 14.48
CA VAL A 248 -19.26 -0.21 13.98
C VAL A 248 -20.15 0.32 15.11
N THR A 249 -20.46 -0.52 16.10
CA THR A 249 -21.29 -0.10 17.26
C THR A 249 -20.56 0.95 18.12
N ILE A 250 -19.23 0.79 18.32
CA ILE A 250 -18.41 1.76 19.05
C ILE A 250 -18.37 3.07 18.27
N GLU A 251 -18.04 3.05 16.98
CA GLU A 251 -17.93 4.23 16.13
C GLU A 251 -19.25 5.04 16.05
N LEU A 252 -20.39 4.36 15.98
CA LEU A 252 -21.70 5.01 15.96
C LEU A 252 -22.09 5.65 17.31
N ARG A 253 -21.51 5.20 18.43
CA ARG A 253 -21.80 5.71 19.78
C ARG A 253 -20.70 6.62 20.34
N ALA A 254 -19.51 6.58 19.78
CA ALA A 254 -18.39 7.40 20.21
C ALA A 254 -18.69 8.89 20.00
N ARG A 255 -18.36 9.73 20.98
CA ARG A 255 -18.46 11.19 20.86
C ARG A 255 -17.39 11.75 19.91
N GLN A 256 -16.26 11.09 19.83
CA GLN A 256 -15.13 11.40 18.96
C GLN A 256 -14.66 10.10 18.31
N PRO A 257 -15.34 9.64 17.24
CA PRO A 257 -15.01 8.38 16.59
C PRO A 257 -13.64 8.45 15.91
N MET A 258 -12.95 7.30 15.89
CA MET A 258 -11.70 7.12 15.14
C MET A 258 -11.96 7.25 13.63
N LEU A 259 -13.10 6.72 13.19
CA LEU A 259 -13.52 6.68 11.79
C LEU A 259 -14.93 7.26 11.65
N GLU A 260 -15.04 8.48 11.13
CA GLU A 260 -16.32 9.13 10.95
C GLU A 260 -17.10 8.48 9.79
N LEU A 261 -17.94 7.50 10.13
CA LEU A 261 -18.74 6.74 9.16
C LEU A 261 -19.71 7.63 8.34
N SER A 262 -20.00 8.84 8.81
CA SER A 262 -20.82 9.81 8.09
C SER A 262 -20.18 10.21 6.74
N LEU A 263 -18.86 10.16 6.61
CA LEU A 263 -18.15 10.46 5.37
C LEU A 263 -18.48 9.45 4.26
N LEU A 264 -18.87 8.23 4.59
CA LEU A 264 -19.31 7.23 3.61
C LEU A 264 -20.66 7.59 2.94
N LYS A 265 -21.39 8.58 3.47
CA LYS A 265 -22.61 9.11 2.82
C LYS A 265 -22.28 9.95 1.57
N TYR A 266 -21.05 10.41 1.41
CA TYR A 266 -20.61 11.13 0.22
C TYR A 266 -20.15 10.13 -0.87
N PRO A 267 -20.92 9.95 -1.97
CA PRO A 267 -20.58 8.96 -2.99
C PRO A 267 -19.17 9.16 -3.60
N ARG A 268 -18.75 10.42 -3.71
CA ARG A 268 -17.40 10.76 -4.18
C ARG A 268 -16.31 10.29 -3.25
N PHE A 269 -16.52 10.42 -1.94
CA PHE A 269 -15.56 9.93 -0.96
C PHE A 269 -15.43 8.40 -1.02
N VAL A 270 -16.55 7.69 -1.21
CA VAL A 270 -16.55 6.25 -1.46
C VAL A 270 -15.79 5.94 -2.75
N GLY A 271 -16.03 6.70 -3.83
CA GLY A 271 -15.30 6.57 -5.08
C GLY A 271 -13.78 6.74 -4.91
N VAL A 272 -13.35 7.68 -4.08
CA VAL A 272 -11.93 7.87 -3.75
C VAL A 272 -11.36 6.65 -3.01
N GLN A 273 -12.12 5.99 -2.11
CA GLN A 273 -11.65 4.78 -1.41
C GLN A 273 -11.47 3.57 -2.37
N ILE A 274 -12.13 3.56 -3.51
CA ILE A 274 -11.96 2.52 -4.52
C ILE A 274 -10.61 2.62 -5.24
N LEU A 275 -10.04 3.82 -5.37
CA LEU A 275 -8.77 4.01 -6.06
C LEU A 275 -7.61 3.22 -5.43
N PRO A 276 -7.34 3.32 -4.11
CA PRO A 276 -6.30 2.51 -3.47
C PRO A 276 -6.61 1.02 -3.50
N ILE A 277 -7.87 0.60 -3.41
CA ILE A 277 -8.27 -0.81 -3.51
C ILE A 277 -7.96 -1.33 -4.92
N GLY A 278 -8.40 -0.63 -5.98
CA GLY A 278 -8.12 -1.01 -7.36
C GLY A 278 -6.62 -1.08 -7.65
N THR A 279 -5.85 -0.08 -7.19
CA THR A 279 -4.39 -0.08 -7.37
C THR A 279 -3.69 -1.19 -6.57
N CYS A 280 -4.24 -1.61 -5.42
CA CYS A 280 -3.74 -2.79 -4.72
C CYS A 280 -3.80 -4.03 -5.59
N TYR A 281 -4.93 -4.33 -6.21
CA TYR A 281 -5.13 -5.54 -7.00
C TYR A 281 -4.41 -5.53 -8.36
N CYS A 282 -4.28 -4.37 -9.02
CA CYS A 282 -3.60 -4.32 -10.32
C CYS A 282 -2.09 -4.04 -10.23
N TYR A 283 -1.56 -3.59 -9.08
CA TYR A 283 -0.17 -3.18 -8.97
C TYR A 283 0.54 -3.72 -7.73
N ILE A 284 0.05 -3.40 -6.50
CA ILE A 284 0.77 -3.74 -5.27
C ILE A 284 0.90 -5.25 -5.09
N VAL A 285 -0.15 -6.01 -5.39
CA VAL A 285 -0.15 -7.47 -5.34
C VAL A 285 0.95 -8.04 -6.25
N LEU A 286 1.14 -7.47 -7.44
CA LEU A 286 2.17 -7.92 -8.39
C LEU A 286 3.59 -7.64 -7.88
N ILE A 287 3.82 -6.56 -7.12
CA ILE A 287 5.13 -6.29 -6.50
C ILE A 287 5.57 -7.46 -5.61
N VAL A 288 4.62 -8.16 -4.99
CA VAL A 288 4.91 -9.31 -4.13
C VAL A 288 4.90 -10.63 -4.90
N LEU A 289 3.91 -10.85 -5.77
CA LEU A 289 3.75 -12.14 -6.46
C LEU A 289 4.75 -12.36 -7.60
N LEU A 290 5.16 -11.30 -8.30
CA LEU A 290 6.12 -11.46 -9.40
C LEU A 290 7.49 -11.91 -8.94
N PRO A 291 8.10 -11.40 -7.85
CA PRO A 291 9.29 -11.99 -7.28
C PRO A 291 9.13 -13.48 -6.93
N PHE A 292 7.99 -13.91 -6.41
CA PHE A 292 7.74 -15.33 -6.14
C PHE A 292 7.75 -16.14 -7.43
N ARG A 293 7.08 -15.67 -8.48
CA ARG A 293 7.12 -16.30 -9.79
C ARG A 293 8.54 -16.33 -10.37
N LEU A 294 9.20 -15.16 -10.49
CA LEU A 294 10.46 -15.02 -11.20
C LEU A 294 11.62 -15.70 -10.48
N ILE A 295 11.77 -15.47 -9.17
CA ILE A 295 12.89 -16.05 -8.40
C ILE A 295 12.60 -17.51 -8.05
N GLY A 296 11.37 -17.80 -7.60
CA GLY A 296 11.04 -19.10 -7.05
C GLY A 296 10.69 -20.13 -8.09
N VAL A 297 9.87 -19.79 -9.06
CA VAL A 297 9.36 -20.75 -10.06
C VAL A 297 10.22 -20.76 -11.31
N GLU A 298 10.66 -19.59 -11.79
CA GLU A 298 11.49 -19.47 -13.00
C GLU A 298 13.01 -19.51 -12.69
N GLY A 299 13.42 -19.41 -11.42
CA GLY A 299 14.82 -19.51 -11.01
C GLY A 299 15.69 -18.31 -11.39
N ILE A 300 15.09 -17.15 -11.64
CA ILE A 300 15.82 -15.94 -12.03
C ILE A 300 16.57 -15.37 -10.82
N ALA A 301 17.81 -14.91 -11.03
CA ALA A 301 18.60 -14.26 -10.00
C ALA A 301 17.88 -12.99 -9.45
N PRO A 302 17.96 -12.71 -8.13
CA PRO A 302 17.25 -11.59 -7.50
C PRO A 302 17.53 -10.25 -8.15
N MET A 303 18.75 -9.98 -8.59
CA MET A 303 19.11 -8.75 -9.31
C MET A 303 18.38 -8.63 -10.64
N HIS A 304 18.35 -9.70 -11.45
CA HIS A 304 17.62 -9.69 -12.72
C HIS A 304 16.12 -9.55 -12.52
N CYS A 305 15.55 -10.20 -11.49
CA CYS A 305 14.17 -10.00 -11.09
C CYS A 305 13.90 -8.51 -10.78
N GLY A 306 14.77 -7.87 -10.00
CA GLY A 306 14.66 -6.44 -9.68
C GLY A 306 14.70 -5.55 -10.93
N LEU A 307 15.56 -5.83 -11.89
CA LEU A 307 15.63 -5.10 -13.16
C LEU A 307 14.36 -5.27 -14.00
N ILE A 308 13.83 -6.49 -14.08
CA ILE A 308 12.55 -6.75 -14.75
C ILE A 308 11.41 -6.00 -14.07
N MET A 309 11.37 -6.01 -12.73
CA MET A 309 10.36 -5.29 -11.93
C MET A 309 10.41 -3.76 -12.13
N LEU A 310 11.54 -3.23 -12.60
CA LEU A 310 11.65 -1.80 -12.90
C LEU A 310 10.66 -1.37 -13.99
N ALA A 311 10.32 -2.25 -14.94
CA ALA A 311 9.34 -1.96 -15.99
C ALA A 311 7.94 -1.68 -15.40
N LEU A 312 7.56 -2.39 -14.31
CA LEU A 312 6.30 -2.14 -13.60
C LEU A 312 6.31 -0.79 -12.88
N SER A 313 7.46 -0.38 -12.38
CA SER A 313 7.61 0.70 -11.41
C SER A 313 8.10 2.03 -12.02
N ALA A 314 8.91 1.99 -13.10
CA ALA A 314 9.43 3.20 -13.73
C ALA A 314 8.35 4.20 -14.21
N PRO A 315 7.20 3.77 -14.76
CA PRO A 315 6.13 4.69 -15.12
C PRO A 315 5.61 5.53 -13.95
N MET A 316 5.71 5.02 -12.71
CA MET A 316 5.27 5.75 -11.50
C MET A 316 6.08 7.04 -11.23
N LEU A 317 7.20 7.24 -11.90
CA LEU A 317 7.97 8.49 -11.82
C LEU A 317 7.34 9.62 -12.63
N VAL A 318 6.74 9.29 -13.75
CA VAL A 318 6.29 10.26 -14.76
C VAL A 318 4.77 10.34 -14.84
N VAL A 319 4.10 9.19 -14.87
CA VAL A 319 2.66 9.13 -15.13
C VAL A 319 1.82 9.86 -14.06
N PRO A 320 2.11 9.81 -12.74
CA PRO A 320 1.38 10.60 -11.75
C PRO A 320 1.43 12.11 -12.00
N LEU A 321 2.59 12.63 -12.44
CA LEU A 321 2.75 14.04 -12.77
C LEU A 321 1.97 14.39 -14.04
N LEU A 322 2.01 13.50 -15.04
CA LEU A 322 1.22 13.62 -16.25
C LEU A 322 -0.28 13.59 -15.96
N ALA A 323 -0.72 12.68 -15.06
CA ALA A 323 -2.10 12.60 -14.62
C ALA A 323 -2.57 13.92 -13.99
N ALA A 324 -1.79 14.47 -13.07
CA ALA A 324 -2.08 15.76 -12.43
C ALA A 324 -2.13 16.92 -13.45
N TRP A 325 -1.30 16.90 -14.50
CA TRP A 325 -1.34 17.89 -15.56
C TRP A 325 -2.58 17.75 -16.46
N LEU A 326 -2.98 16.51 -16.79
CA LEU A 326 -4.14 16.20 -17.62
C LEU A 326 -5.49 16.56 -16.96
N THR A 327 -5.55 16.69 -15.62
CA THR A 327 -6.79 17.12 -14.93
C THR A 327 -7.27 18.51 -15.33
N ARG A 328 -6.46 19.29 -16.05
CA ARG A 328 -6.84 20.58 -16.62
C ARG A 328 -7.87 20.46 -17.75
N TRP A 329 -7.93 19.30 -18.40
CA TRP A 329 -8.81 19.06 -19.57
C TRP A 329 -9.76 17.88 -19.37
N VAL A 330 -9.38 16.92 -18.53
CA VAL A 330 -10.14 15.68 -18.35
C VAL A 330 -10.40 15.48 -16.86
N SER A 331 -11.61 15.06 -16.50
CA SER A 331 -11.96 14.81 -15.09
C SER A 331 -11.10 13.72 -14.48
N ALA A 332 -10.81 13.87 -13.18
CA ALA A 332 -10.01 12.92 -12.44
C ALA A 332 -10.62 11.50 -12.44
N GLY A 333 -11.95 11.41 -12.43
CA GLY A 333 -12.68 10.14 -12.52
C GLY A 333 -12.45 9.43 -13.86
N VAL A 334 -12.53 10.17 -14.98
CA VAL A 334 -12.28 9.62 -16.33
C VAL A 334 -10.82 9.21 -16.48
N LEU A 335 -9.87 10.02 -16.02
CA LEU A 335 -8.44 9.68 -16.04
C LEU A 335 -8.13 8.42 -15.24
N SER A 336 -8.70 8.32 -14.03
CA SER A 336 -8.51 7.13 -13.18
C SER A 336 -9.12 5.88 -13.82
N ALA A 337 -10.32 5.99 -14.40
CA ALA A 337 -10.99 4.90 -15.10
C ALA A 337 -10.19 4.43 -16.31
N ALA A 338 -9.73 5.38 -17.16
CA ALA A 338 -8.86 5.08 -18.30
C ALA A 338 -7.56 4.40 -17.86
N GLY A 339 -6.95 4.88 -16.78
CA GLY A 339 -5.76 4.27 -16.18
C GLY A 339 -6.00 2.81 -15.75
N PHE A 340 -7.10 2.52 -15.07
CA PHE A 340 -7.46 1.15 -14.72
C PHE A 340 -7.72 0.26 -15.96
N LEU A 341 -8.33 0.78 -17.02
CA LEU A 341 -8.53 0.01 -18.27
C LEU A 341 -7.19 -0.29 -18.95
N VAL A 342 -6.25 0.64 -18.95
CA VAL A 342 -4.89 0.42 -19.46
C VAL A 342 -4.18 -0.63 -18.60
N ALA A 343 -4.30 -0.55 -17.25
CA ALA A 343 -3.74 -1.56 -16.36
C ALA A 343 -4.36 -2.95 -16.60
N ALA A 344 -5.67 -3.03 -16.84
CA ALA A 344 -6.37 -4.29 -17.19
C ALA A 344 -5.85 -4.89 -18.51
N ALA A 345 -5.57 -4.06 -19.52
CA ALA A 345 -4.93 -4.52 -20.75
C ALA A 345 -3.51 -5.07 -20.49
N GLY A 346 -2.73 -4.40 -19.65
CA GLY A 346 -1.41 -4.92 -19.23
C GLY A 346 -1.50 -6.23 -18.44
N LEU A 347 -2.48 -6.37 -17.54
CA LEU A 347 -2.77 -7.62 -16.87
C LEU A 347 -3.15 -8.74 -17.84
N TYR A 348 -3.91 -8.44 -18.88
CA TYR A 348 -4.24 -9.40 -19.92
C TYR A 348 -2.98 -9.91 -20.65
N LEU A 349 -2.05 -9.02 -21.00
CA LEU A 349 -0.75 -9.41 -21.54
C LEU A 349 0.05 -10.29 -20.57
N LEU A 350 0.04 -9.95 -19.27
CA LEU A 350 0.71 -10.72 -18.22
C LEU A 350 0.14 -12.12 -18.07
N ALA A 351 -1.20 -12.28 -18.16
CA ALA A 351 -1.87 -13.58 -18.05
C ALA A 351 -1.41 -14.57 -19.12
N HIS A 352 -0.98 -14.07 -20.28
CA HIS A 352 -0.56 -14.88 -21.43
C HIS A 352 0.98 -14.93 -21.61
N ALA A 353 1.75 -14.34 -20.67
CA ALA A 353 3.21 -14.35 -20.74
C ALA A 353 3.75 -15.72 -20.35
N ALA A 354 4.39 -16.41 -21.31
CA ALA A 354 5.03 -17.70 -21.10
C ALA A 354 6.35 -17.56 -20.29
N ILE A 355 6.82 -18.68 -19.71
CA ILE A 355 8.15 -18.75 -19.09
C ILE A 355 9.21 -18.47 -20.15
N GLY A 356 10.16 -17.58 -19.83
CA GLY A 356 11.25 -17.19 -20.73
C GLY A 356 10.89 -16.09 -21.74
N ASP A 357 9.61 -15.71 -21.89
CA ASP A 357 9.22 -14.56 -22.73
C ASP A 357 9.29 -13.25 -21.91
N TYR A 358 10.52 -12.84 -21.62
CA TYR A 358 10.78 -11.62 -20.86
C TYR A 358 10.37 -10.35 -21.61
N GLN A 359 10.29 -10.37 -22.94
CA GLN A 359 9.84 -9.20 -23.71
C GLN A 359 8.36 -8.94 -23.48
N GLN A 360 7.52 -9.96 -23.60
CA GLN A 360 6.10 -9.86 -23.31
C GLN A 360 5.86 -9.51 -21.84
N LEU A 361 6.62 -10.11 -20.92
CA LEU A 361 6.53 -9.83 -19.49
C LEU A 361 6.85 -8.36 -19.18
N VAL A 362 7.96 -7.83 -19.69
CA VAL A 362 8.37 -6.42 -19.51
C VAL A 362 7.35 -5.47 -20.11
N LEU A 363 6.82 -5.77 -21.30
CA LEU A 363 5.76 -4.97 -21.95
C LEU A 363 4.50 -4.96 -21.10
N ALA A 364 4.06 -6.12 -20.60
CA ALA A 364 2.90 -6.23 -19.73
C ALA A 364 3.06 -5.38 -18.46
N MET A 365 4.21 -5.48 -17.80
CA MET A 365 4.51 -4.69 -16.61
C MET A 365 4.55 -3.19 -16.88
N LEU A 366 5.15 -2.77 -17.99
CA LEU A 366 5.19 -1.36 -18.40
C LEU A 366 3.78 -0.80 -18.60
N VAL A 367 2.91 -1.54 -19.29
CA VAL A 367 1.51 -1.15 -19.53
C VAL A 367 0.73 -1.07 -18.21
N ILE A 368 0.92 -2.04 -17.29
CA ILE A 368 0.31 -2.01 -15.95
C ILE A 368 0.77 -0.77 -15.17
N GLY A 369 2.08 -0.49 -15.16
CA GLY A 369 2.65 0.66 -14.47
C GLY A 369 2.15 1.99 -15.00
N ILE A 370 2.05 2.14 -16.34
CA ILE A 370 1.45 3.32 -17.00
C ILE A 370 -0.01 3.46 -16.54
N GLY A 371 -0.81 2.39 -16.65
CA GLY A 371 -2.21 2.42 -16.29
C GLY A 371 -2.43 2.81 -14.84
N THR A 372 -1.70 2.19 -13.91
CA THR A 372 -1.83 2.43 -12.47
C THR A 372 -1.33 3.83 -12.06
N GLY A 373 -0.39 4.40 -12.77
CA GLY A 373 0.14 5.74 -12.49
C GLY A 373 -0.91 6.84 -12.52
N PHE A 374 -1.99 6.71 -13.32
CA PHE A 374 -3.07 7.70 -13.38
C PHE A 374 -3.86 7.78 -12.07
N PRO A 375 -4.52 6.71 -11.59
CA PRO A 375 -5.23 6.76 -10.31
C PRO A 375 -4.28 7.05 -9.14
N TRP A 376 -3.03 6.55 -9.17
CA TRP A 376 -2.04 6.81 -8.13
C TRP A 376 -1.73 8.30 -7.97
N GLY A 377 -1.54 9.02 -9.06
CA GLY A 377 -1.23 10.45 -9.03
C GLY A 377 -2.38 11.35 -8.57
N LEU A 378 -3.61 10.85 -8.61
CA LEU A 378 -4.81 11.63 -8.33
C LEU A 378 -5.43 11.32 -6.96
N MET A 379 -5.26 10.10 -6.44
CA MET A 379 -6.00 9.60 -5.28
C MET A 379 -5.75 10.42 -4.00
N ASP A 380 -4.51 10.83 -3.71
CA ASP A 380 -4.17 11.60 -2.50
C ASP A 380 -4.81 13.00 -2.53
N GLY A 381 -4.77 13.67 -3.68
CA GLY A 381 -5.43 14.96 -3.87
C GLY A 381 -6.96 14.89 -3.78
N LEU A 382 -7.54 13.84 -4.37
CA LEU A 382 -8.97 13.60 -4.32
C LEU A 382 -9.44 13.29 -2.89
N ALA A 383 -8.67 12.56 -2.10
CA ALA A 383 -9.02 12.18 -0.74
C ALA A 383 -9.40 13.39 0.14
N VAL A 384 -8.74 14.52 -0.07
CA VAL A 384 -8.96 15.75 0.71
C VAL A 384 -9.82 16.79 -0.01
N SER A 385 -10.00 16.69 -1.34
CA SER A 385 -10.71 17.72 -2.12
C SER A 385 -12.22 17.46 -2.27
N VAL A 386 -12.66 16.21 -2.09
CA VAL A 386 -14.07 15.81 -2.26
C VAL A 386 -14.93 16.03 -0.99
N ILE A 387 -14.32 16.49 0.09
CA ILE A 387 -14.91 16.66 1.42
C ILE A 387 -14.74 18.12 1.90
N PRO A 388 -15.62 18.65 2.75
CA PRO A 388 -15.42 19.96 3.39
C PRO A 388 -14.08 20.08 4.08
N LYS A 389 -13.46 21.28 4.06
CA LYS A 389 -12.11 21.54 4.56
C LYS A 389 -11.92 21.14 6.03
N GLU A 390 -12.98 21.29 6.82
CA GLU A 390 -13.02 20.99 8.26
C GLU A 390 -12.80 19.49 8.54
N GLN A 391 -13.20 18.62 7.61
CA GLN A 391 -13.11 17.16 7.72
C GLN A 391 -11.96 16.56 6.88
N ALA A 392 -11.18 17.39 6.20
CA ALA A 392 -10.12 16.92 5.29
C ALA A 392 -9.04 16.05 5.99
N GLY A 393 -8.72 16.36 7.24
CA GLY A 393 -7.77 15.56 8.04
C GLY A 393 -8.28 14.15 8.33
N MET A 394 -9.55 14.01 8.73
CA MET A 394 -10.20 12.74 8.95
C MET A 394 -10.30 11.94 7.65
N ALA A 395 -10.70 12.58 6.55
CA ALA A 395 -10.79 11.95 5.24
C ALA A 395 -9.44 11.39 4.77
N ALA A 396 -8.35 12.15 4.95
CA ALA A 396 -7.00 11.69 4.65
C ALA A 396 -6.58 10.49 5.55
N GLY A 397 -6.96 10.51 6.82
CA GLY A 397 -6.73 9.40 7.75
C GLY A 397 -7.43 8.11 7.30
N ILE A 398 -8.73 8.20 6.98
CA ILE A 398 -9.52 7.06 6.47
C ILE A 398 -8.91 6.54 5.17
N PHE A 399 -8.58 7.42 4.23
CA PHE A 399 -7.97 7.07 2.96
C PHE A 399 -6.64 6.31 3.14
N ASN A 400 -5.74 6.83 3.98
CA ASN A 400 -4.47 6.17 4.24
C ASN A 400 -4.63 4.82 4.95
N THR A 401 -5.58 4.71 5.89
CA THR A 401 -5.91 3.44 6.54
C THR A 401 -6.45 2.42 5.53
N THR A 402 -7.39 2.82 4.67
CA THR A 402 -7.92 1.97 3.59
C THR A 402 -6.79 1.52 2.66
N ARG A 403 -5.89 2.43 2.28
CA ARG A 403 -4.75 2.12 1.41
C ARG A 403 -3.83 1.10 2.04
N VAL A 404 -3.37 1.32 3.27
CA VAL A 404 -2.34 0.49 3.91
C VAL A 404 -2.90 -0.82 4.45
N ALA A 405 -4.03 -0.78 5.18
CA ALA A 405 -4.67 -2.00 5.66
C ALA A 405 -5.20 -2.86 4.50
N GLY A 406 -5.72 -2.19 3.46
CA GLY A 406 -6.19 -2.84 2.23
C GLY A 406 -5.11 -3.65 1.53
N VAL A 407 -3.84 -3.20 1.57
CA VAL A 407 -2.71 -3.97 1.00
C VAL A 407 -2.56 -5.32 1.69
N GLY A 408 -2.55 -5.36 3.03
CA GLY A 408 -2.41 -6.62 3.77
C GLY A 408 -3.54 -7.60 3.46
N VAL A 409 -4.79 -7.11 3.45
CA VAL A 409 -5.96 -7.92 3.12
C VAL A 409 -5.90 -8.40 1.66
N ALA A 410 -5.61 -7.52 0.71
CA ALA A 410 -5.52 -7.88 -0.70
C ALA A 410 -4.45 -8.94 -0.96
N LEU A 411 -3.28 -8.82 -0.33
CA LEU A 411 -2.21 -9.81 -0.43
C LEU A 411 -2.64 -11.17 0.13
N ALA A 412 -3.22 -11.19 1.34
CA ALA A 412 -3.69 -12.43 1.95
C ALA A 412 -4.73 -13.14 1.07
N ILE A 413 -5.74 -12.41 0.57
CA ILE A 413 -6.76 -12.94 -0.34
C ILE A 413 -6.13 -13.47 -1.63
N THR A 414 -5.21 -12.70 -2.22
CA THR A 414 -4.63 -13.06 -3.52
C THR A 414 -3.71 -14.26 -3.42
N ILE A 415 -2.90 -14.36 -2.36
CA ILE A 415 -2.05 -15.54 -2.09
C ILE A 415 -2.89 -16.78 -1.84
N ALA A 416 -3.94 -16.66 -1.02
CA ALA A 416 -4.84 -17.76 -0.75
C ALA A 416 -5.57 -18.24 -2.02
N LEU A 417 -6.02 -17.30 -2.86
CA LEU A 417 -6.66 -17.61 -4.13
C LEU A 417 -5.69 -18.27 -5.10
N LEU A 418 -4.46 -17.75 -5.21
CA LEU A 418 -3.41 -18.36 -6.05
C LEU A 418 -3.11 -19.79 -5.60
N THR A 419 -2.98 -20.02 -4.29
CA THR A 419 -2.77 -21.37 -3.72
C THR A 419 -3.89 -22.31 -4.09
N ALA A 420 -5.15 -21.88 -3.98
CA ALA A 420 -6.30 -22.71 -4.37
C ALA A 420 -6.33 -23.01 -5.88
N LEU A 421 -6.01 -22.00 -6.73
CA LEU A 421 -5.98 -22.18 -8.19
C LEU A 421 -4.85 -23.12 -8.62
N VAL A 422 -3.65 -22.95 -8.06
CA VAL A 422 -2.52 -23.85 -8.30
C VAL A 422 -2.82 -25.27 -7.80
N GLY A 423 -3.45 -25.42 -6.64
CA GLY A 423 -3.89 -26.72 -6.12
C GLY A 423 -4.87 -27.43 -7.06
N ASN A 424 -5.83 -26.67 -7.60
CA ASN A 424 -6.76 -27.20 -8.61
C ASN A 424 -6.05 -27.63 -9.91
N SER A 425 -5.06 -26.85 -10.36
CA SER A 425 -4.26 -27.17 -11.55
C SER A 425 -3.39 -28.42 -11.32
N LEU A 426 -2.77 -28.56 -10.14
CA LEU A 426 -2.04 -29.77 -9.76
C LEU A 426 -2.94 -31.01 -9.74
N GLY A 427 -4.17 -30.89 -9.21
CA GLY A 427 -5.14 -31.97 -9.17
C GLY A 427 -5.67 -32.45 -10.55
N ARG A 428 -5.45 -31.66 -11.62
CA ARG A 428 -5.75 -32.06 -13.01
C ARG A 428 -4.61 -32.85 -13.66
N VAL A 429 -3.38 -32.66 -13.19
CA VAL A 429 -2.15 -33.19 -13.82
C VAL A 429 -1.58 -34.37 -13.04
N LEU A 430 -1.78 -34.39 -11.71
CA LEU A 430 -1.26 -35.43 -10.81
C LEU A 430 -2.36 -36.42 -10.44
N PRO A 431 -2.01 -37.67 -9.97
CA PRO A 431 -2.96 -38.62 -9.45
C PRO A 431 -3.86 -38.05 -8.34
N ALA A 432 -5.02 -38.63 -8.09
CA ALA A 432 -5.93 -38.12 -7.07
C ALA A 432 -5.27 -38.03 -5.69
N GLY A 433 -5.27 -36.81 -5.10
CA GLY A 433 -4.65 -36.49 -3.80
C GLY A 433 -4.98 -35.08 -3.33
N ASP A 434 -4.63 -34.77 -2.07
CA ASP A 434 -4.68 -33.42 -1.56
C ASP A 434 -3.36 -32.71 -1.85
N TYR A 435 -3.41 -31.69 -2.68
CA TYR A 435 -2.26 -30.92 -3.12
C TYR A 435 -2.16 -29.52 -2.48
N SER A 436 -2.93 -29.27 -1.42
CA SER A 436 -2.99 -27.94 -0.77
C SER A 436 -1.62 -27.51 -0.21
N GLU A 437 -0.90 -28.42 0.45
CA GLU A 437 0.45 -28.12 0.96
C GLU A 437 1.47 -27.94 -0.18
N LEU A 438 1.42 -28.79 -1.20
CA LEU A 438 2.26 -28.67 -2.38
C LEU A 438 2.03 -27.36 -3.12
N ALA A 439 0.76 -26.98 -3.33
CA ALA A 439 0.40 -25.73 -3.96
C ALA A 439 0.91 -24.52 -3.17
N GLN A 440 0.80 -24.57 -1.84
CA GLN A 440 1.26 -23.51 -0.99
C GLN A 440 2.79 -23.34 -1.02
N ARG A 441 3.53 -24.45 -0.99
CA ARG A 441 5.00 -24.45 -1.18
C ARG A 441 5.38 -23.87 -2.53
N LEU A 442 4.70 -24.26 -3.59
CA LEU A 442 4.94 -23.79 -4.95
C LEU A 442 4.68 -22.29 -5.10
N VAL A 443 3.62 -21.76 -4.47
CA VAL A 443 3.27 -20.34 -4.48
C VAL A 443 4.28 -19.49 -3.70
N MET A 444 4.84 -20.01 -2.60
CA MET A 444 5.83 -19.31 -1.78
C MET A 444 7.28 -19.52 -2.27
N SER A 445 7.48 -20.17 -3.40
CA SER A 445 8.79 -20.33 -4.06
C SER A 445 9.73 -21.32 -3.42
N ASP A 446 9.24 -22.44 -2.93
CA ASP A 446 10.08 -23.50 -2.36
C ASP A 446 10.13 -24.77 -3.24
N LEU A 447 10.39 -24.59 -4.54
CA LEU A 447 10.56 -25.71 -5.48
C LEU A 447 11.69 -26.66 -5.12
N GLY A 448 12.73 -26.16 -4.45
CA GLY A 448 13.91 -26.96 -4.10
C GLY A 448 13.65 -28.07 -3.07
N GLN A 449 12.51 -28.03 -2.36
CA GLN A 449 12.12 -29.03 -1.37
C GLN A 449 11.09 -30.04 -1.90
N VAL A 450 10.59 -29.84 -3.13
CA VAL A 450 9.63 -30.76 -3.76
C VAL A 450 10.39 -31.89 -4.45
N GLN A 451 10.48 -33.05 -3.79
CA GLN A 451 11.07 -34.25 -4.36
C GLN A 451 9.99 -35.13 -5.00
N GLY A 452 10.30 -35.74 -6.12
CA GLY A 452 9.45 -36.79 -6.72
C GLY A 452 8.40 -36.34 -7.73
N VAL A 453 8.33 -35.05 -8.07
CA VAL A 453 7.46 -34.51 -9.12
C VAL A 453 8.31 -33.77 -10.16
N ASP A 454 7.97 -33.97 -11.45
CA ASP A 454 8.66 -33.29 -12.54
C ASP A 454 8.55 -31.75 -12.40
N PRO A 455 9.67 -31.02 -12.35
CA PRO A 455 9.65 -29.56 -12.26
C PRO A 455 8.87 -28.87 -13.38
N MET A 456 8.85 -29.43 -14.60
CA MET A 456 8.07 -28.88 -15.71
C MET A 456 6.57 -28.93 -15.47
N LEU A 457 6.07 -30.01 -14.85
CA LEU A 457 4.65 -30.11 -14.47
C LEU A 457 4.29 -29.12 -13.38
N LEU A 458 5.16 -28.90 -12.40
CA LEU A 458 4.95 -27.92 -11.34
C LEU A 458 4.92 -26.49 -11.88
N GLN A 459 5.83 -26.15 -12.78
CA GLN A 459 5.85 -24.86 -13.47
C GLN A 459 4.60 -24.63 -14.30
N ALA A 460 4.15 -25.64 -15.07
CA ALA A 460 2.95 -25.55 -15.87
C ALA A 460 1.69 -25.37 -15.01
N ALA A 461 1.56 -26.10 -13.89
CA ALA A 461 0.46 -25.95 -12.95
C ALA A 461 0.44 -24.57 -12.29
N TYR A 462 1.61 -24.04 -11.93
CA TYR A 462 1.74 -22.69 -11.39
C TYR A 462 1.27 -21.64 -12.40
N LEU A 463 1.74 -21.73 -13.66
CA LEU A 463 1.37 -20.77 -14.71
C LEU A 463 -0.12 -20.77 -15.01
N ASP A 464 -0.75 -21.94 -15.06
CA ASP A 464 -2.21 -22.07 -15.25
C ASP A 464 -2.98 -21.39 -14.11
N GLY A 465 -2.57 -21.67 -12.85
CA GLY A 465 -3.14 -21.02 -11.66
C GLY A 465 -2.88 -19.51 -11.65
N PHE A 466 -1.66 -19.07 -11.96
CA PHE A 466 -1.30 -17.66 -12.01
C PHE A 466 -2.04 -16.91 -13.13
N GLY A 467 -2.15 -17.49 -14.31
CA GLY A 467 -2.92 -16.92 -15.43
C GLY A 467 -4.39 -16.74 -15.04
N THR A 468 -5.00 -17.75 -14.41
CA THR A 468 -6.38 -17.67 -13.90
C THR A 468 -6.53 -16.59 -12.83
N LEU A 469 -5.58 -16.48 -11.89
CA LEU A 469 -5.56 -15.39 -10.91
C LEU A 469 -5.56 -14.03 -11.60
N VAL A 470 -4.67 -13.82 -12.58
CA VAL A 470 -4.55 -12.53 -13.28
C VAL A 470 -5.86 -12.18 -13.99
N LEU A 471 -6.60 -13.15 -14.54
CA LEU A 471 -7.94 -12.92 -15.10
C LEU A 471 -8.93 -12.41 -14.04
N VAL A 472 -8.88 -12.95 -12.82
CA VAL A 472 -9.67 -12.43 -11.69
C VAL A 472 -9.28 -10.99 -11.35
N LEU A 473 -7.97 -10.69 -11.31
CA LEU A 473 -7.47 -9.34 -11.07
C LEU A 473 -7.93 -8.35 -12.15
N ILE A 474 -8.01 -8.78 -13.41
CA ILE A 474 -8.62 -7.98 -14.50
C ILE A 474 -10.06 -7.62 -14.15
N GLY A 475 -10.87 -8.59 -13.70
CA GLY A 475 -12.25 -8.35 -13.29
C GLY A 475 -12.36 -7.25 -12.23
N PHE A 476 -11.56 -7.35 -11.16
CA PHE A 476 -11.51 -6.33 -10.11
C PHE A 476 -11.05 -4.96 -10.62
N THR A 477 -10.07 -4.94 -11.52
CA THR A 477 -9.54 -3.69 -12.10
C THR A 477 -10.58 -3.01 -12.98
N VAL A 478 -11.31 -3.77 -13.79
CA VAL A 478 -12.40 -3.24 -14.64
C VAL A 478 -13.57 -2.75 -13.80
N LEU A 479 -13.95 -3.47 -12.73
CA LEU A 479 -14.95 -3.02 -11.78
C LEU A 479 -14.52 -1.70 -11.10
N SER A 480 -13.24 -1.59 -10.72
CA SER A 480 -12.68 -0.36 -10.16
C SER A 480 -12.71 0.80 -11.17
N ALA A 481 -12.45 0.52 -12.46
CA ALA A 481 -12.58 1.51 -13.53
C ALA A 481 -14.01 2.02 -13.65
N GLY A 482 -15.00 1.12 -13.67
CA GLY A 482 -16.43 1.48 -13.70
C GLY A 482 -16.83 2.32 -12.49
N ALA A 483 -16.45 1.89 -11.30
CA ALA A 483 -16.77 2.61 -10.07
C ALA A 483 -16.10 4.00 -10.02
N ALA A 484 -14.84 4.14 -10.43
CA ALA A 484 -14.16 5.42 -10.54
C ALA A 484 -14.87 6.35 -11.53
N PHE A 485 -15.27 5.82 -12.69
CA PHE A 485 -16.01 6.58 -13.70
C PHE A 485 -17.36 7.11 -13.17
N PHE A 486 -18.18 6.24 -12.58
CA PHE A 486 -19.52 6.61 -12.13
C PHE A 486 -19.52 7.48 -10.87
N LEU A 487 -18.64 7.22 -9.90
CA LEU A 487 -18.63 7.91 -8.61
C LEU A 487 -17.85 9.23 -8.64
N LEU A 488 -16.84 9.36 -9.50
CA LEU A 488 -15.96 10.53 -9.57
C LEU A 488 -16.22 11.40 -10.81
N GLY A 489 -16.87 10.87 -11.86
CA GLY A 489 -17.03 11.55 -13.18
C GLY A 489 -18.20 12.53 -13.29
N GLN A 490 -19.23 12.45 -12.44
CA GLN A 490 -20.54 13.08 -12.71
C GLN A 490 -20.65 14.60 -12.46
N ASP A 491 -19.75 15.24 -11.72
CA ASP A 491 -19.97 16.63 -11.25
C ASP A 491 -19.07 17.71 -11.91
N GLU A 492 -18.05 17.36 -12.65
CA GLU A 492 -17.28 18.35 -13.42
C GLU A 492 -18.07 18.88 -14.63
N GLN A 493 -18.88 18.03 -15.25
CA GLN A 493 -19.80 18.45 -16.30
C GLN A 493 -20.86 19.44 -15.76
N ALA A 494 -21.29 19.26 -14.51
CA ALA A 494 -22.26 20.19 -13.86
C ALA A 494 -21.62 21.54 -13.50
N ARG A 495 -20.32 21.60 -13.23
CA ARG A 495 -19.59 22.87 -12.97
C ARG A 495 -19.32 23.65 -14.26
N HIS A 496 -18.97 22.97 -15.35
CA HIS A 496 -18.82 23.60 -16.66
C HIS A 496 -20.16 24.05 -17.24
N ALA A 497 -21.25 23.35 -16.96
CA ALA A 497 -22.60 23.76 -17.39
C ALA A 497 -23.19 24.91 -16.56
N LYS A 498 -22.66 25.17 -15.33
CA LYS A 498 -23.06 26.28 -14.46
C LYS A 498 -22.13 27.48 -14.46
N ALA A 499 -21.08 27.51 -15.25
CA ALA A 499 -20.33 28.72 -15.48
C ALA A 499 -21.23 29.71 -16.22
N PRO A 500 -21.67 30.84 -15.59
CA PRO A 500 -22.47 31.80 -16.30
C PRO A 500 -21.62 32.38 -17.42
N HIS A 501 -22.15 32.33 -18.65
CA HIS A 501 -21.68 33.22 -19.70
C HIS A 501 -21.71 34.63 -19.10
N SER A 502 -20.55 35.16 -18.75
CA SER A 502 -20.42 36.57 -18.38
C SER A 502 -20.90 37.37 -19.57
N SER A 503 -22.15 37.89 -19.43
CA SER A 503 -22.69 38.92 -20.27
C SER A 503 -21.67 40.06 -20.29
N LEU A 504 -21.18 40.37 -21.47
CA LEU A 504 -20.45 41.59 -21.77
C LEU A 504 -21.18 42.76 -21.14
N PRO A 505 -20.51 43.70 -20.48
CA PRO A 505 -21.18 44.93 -20.02
C PRO A 505 -21.62 45.69 -21.25
N ALA A 506 -22.91 45.97 -21.29
CA ALA A 506 -23.51 46.90 -22.25
C ALA A 506 -22.81 48.25 -22.12
N SER A 507 -22.25 48.71 -23.23
CA SER A 507 -21.74 50.06 -23.36
C SER A 507 -22.86 51.07 -23.14
N ASP A 508 -22.94 51.69 -21.97
CA ASP A 508 -23.73 52.88 -21.79
C ASP A 508 -23.11 54.04 -22.57
N SER A 509 -23.76 54.37 -23.66
CA SER A 509 -23.55 55.58 -24.42
C SER A 509 -23.92 56.78 -23.59
N VAL A 510 -22.92 57.55 -23.21
CA VAL A 510 -23.11 58.92 -22.70
C VAL A 510 -23.79 59.78 -23.76
N ARG A 511 -24.95 60.33 -23.41
CA ARG A 511 -25.51 61.56 -23.94
C ARG A 511 -26.01 62.42 -22.79
N GLY A 512 -25.52 63.66 -22.74
CA GLY A 512 -26.01 64.72 -21.90
C GLY A 512 -24.92 65.48 -21.20
#